data_0a758e1c0801593f3e99c81ae51f1238
#
_entry.id   0a758e1c0801593f3e99c81ae51f1238
#
_cell.length_a   1.000
_cell.length_b   1.000
_cell.length_c   1.000
_cell.angle_alpha   90.00
_cell.angle_beta   90.00
_cell.angle_gamma   90.00
#
_symmetry.space_group_name_H-M   'P 1'
#
loop_
_entity.id
_entity.type
_entity.pdbx_description
1 polymer ?
#
loop_
_entity_poly.entity_id
_entity_poly.type
_entity_poly.pdbx_seq_one_letter_code
_entity_poly.pdbx_strand_id
1 'polypeptide(L)'
;MQGSVIVKRSIRIAGHATSVSLEAAFWRGLCDIAISRGTSINALVAAIDATRDGNLSSAIRLFVLDGVRNGELTRDAAAANLSRSD
;
A
#
# COMPACT_ATOMS: atom_id res chain seq x y z
N MET A 1 15.50 -2.51 -11.96
CA MET A 1 14.58 -2.82 -10.94
C MET A 1 13.24 -2.25 -11.21
N GLN A 2 12.28 -3.12 -11.18
CA GLN A 2 10.95 -2.66 -11.49
C GLN A 2 10.35 -1.82 -10.42
N GLY A 3 10.77 -2.02 -9.19
CA GLY A 3 10.23 -1.28 -8.08
C GLY A 3 10.53 0.20 -8.12
N SER A 4 11.49 0.62 -8.93
CA SER A 4 11.84 2.03 -8.97
C SER A 4 11.05 2.82 -9.99
N VAL A 5 10.20 2.17 -10.78
CA VAL A 5 9.35 2.88 -11.73
C VAL A 5 8.25 3.60 -10.97
N ILE A 6 8.14 4.89 -11.20
CA ILE A 6 7.13 5.71 -10.53
C ILE A 6 5.86 5.71 -11.37
N VAL A 7 4.75 5.39 -10.75
CA VAL A 7 3.45 5.35 -11.39
C VAL A 7 2.54 6.36 -10.73
N LYS A 8 1.92 7.21 -11.53
CA LYS A 8 0.99 8.22 -11.03
C LYS A 8 -0.43 7.73 -11.25
N ARG A 9 -1.22 7.75 -10.21
CA ARG A 9 -2.62 7.33 -10.30
C ARG A 9 -3.51 8.38 -9.68
N SER A 10 -4.72 8.48 -10.20
CA SER A 10 -5.72 9.38 -9.66
C SER A 10 -6.53 8.61 -8.64
N ILE A 11 -6.60 9.13 -7.45
CA ILE A 11 -7.33 8.52 -6.33
C ILE A 11 -8.39 9.50 -5.89
N ARG A 12 -9.57 9.01 -5.55
CA ARG A 12 -10.63 9.88 -5.07
C ARG A 12 -10.70 9.80 -3.56
N ILE A 13 -10.53 10.94 -2.92
CA ILE A 13 -10.53 11.04 -1.46
C ILE A 13 -11.52 12.13 -1.09
N ALA A 14 -12.51 11.78 -0.29
CA ALA A 14 -13.52 12.71 0.20
C ALA A 14 -14.17 13.50 -0.94
N GLY A 15 -14.41 12.83 -2.07
CA GLY A 15 -15.04 13.44 -3.22
C GLY A 15 -14.11 14.23 -4.12
N HIS A 16 -12.84 14.32 -3.80
CA HIS A 16 -11.88 15.05 -4.60
C HIS A 16 -10.90 14.09 -5.28
N ALA A 17 -10.58 14.41 -6.53
CA ALA A 17 -9.56 13.63 -7.22
C ALA A 17 -8.18 14.14 -6.82
N THR A 18 -7.31 13.24 -6.45
CA THR A 18 -5.96 13.55 -6.03
C THR A 18 -4.99 12.67 -6.79
N SER A 19 -3.92 13.24 -7.29
CA SER A 19 -2.90 12.46 -7.97
C SER A 19 -1.86 12.01 -6.97
N VAL A 20 -1.55 10.72 -7.01
CA VAL A 20 -0.56 10.13 -6.11
C VAL A 20 0.47 9.41 -6.95
N SER A 21 1.74 9.69 -6.71
CA SER A 21 2.84 9.05 -7.41
C SER A 21 3.59 8.16 -6.44
N LEU A 22 3.70 6.90 -6.79
CA LEU A 22 4.41 5.91 -5.98
C LEU A 22 5.17 4.98 -6.89
N GLU A 23 6.22 4.40 -6.37
CA GLU A 23 6.89 3.33 -7.06
C GLU A 23 5.93 2.17 -7.30
N ALA A 24 6.08 1.51 -8.42
CA ALA A 24 5.18 0.42 -8.80
C ALA A 24 5.09 -0.65 -7.71
N ALA A 25 6.20 -0.93 -7.05
CA ALA A 25 6.21 -1.94 -5.99
C ALA A 25 5.28 -1.55 -4.84
N PHE A 26 5.23 -0.26 -4.51
CA PHE A 26 4.34 0.19 -3.44
C PHE A 26 2.87 0.15 -3.86
N TRP A 27 2.57 0.44 -5.13
CA TRP A 27 1.21 0.29 -5.60
C TRP A 27 0.77 -1.17 -5.51
N ARG A 28 1.65 -2.09 -5.87
CA ARG A 28 1.34 -3.50 -5.80
C ARG A 28 1.12 -3.94 -4.36
N GLY A 29 1.98 -3.49 -3.46
CA GLY A 29 1.82 -3.82 -2.05
C GLY A 29 0.52 -3.28 -1.49
N LEU A 30 0.16 -2.06 -1.87
CA LEU A 30 -1.08 -1.46 -1.42
C LEU A 30 -2.28 -2.26 -1.93
N CYS A 31 -2.21 -2.71 -3.18
CA CYS A 31 -3.26 -3.53 -3.76
C CYS A 31 -3.41 -4.85 -3.02
N ASP A 32 -2.29 -5.49 -2.71
CA ASP A 32 -2.32 -6.75 -1.98
C ASP A 32 -2.93 -6.59 -0.60
N ILE A 33 -2.61 -5.51 0.09
CA ILE A 33 -3.19 -5.25 1.39
C ILE A 33 -4.70 -5.00 1.27
N ALA A 34 -5.11 -4.25 0.24
CA ALA A 34 -6.52 -3.98 0.03
C ALA A 34 -7.28 -5.29 -0.19
N ILE A 35 -6.73 -6.17 -1.01
CA ILE A 35 -7.35 -7.47 -1.25
C ILE A 35 -7.42 -8.27 0.04
N SER A 36 -6.34 -8.28 0.79
CA SER A 36 -6.28 -9.02 2.03
C SER A 36 -7.32 -8.54 3.03
N ARG A 37 -7.60 -7.26 3.04
CA ARG A 37 -8.56 -6.69 3.98
C ARG A 37 -9.98 -6.61 3.41
N GLY A 38 -10.17 -7.02 2.17
CA GLY A 38 -11.48 -6.96 1.54
C GLY A 38 -11.96 -5.54 1.28
N THR A 39 -11.05 -4.64 0.94
CA THR A 39 -11.41 -3.26 0.71
C THR A 39 -10.79 -2.77 -0.60
N SER A 40 -11.06 -1.54 -0.98
CA SER A 40 -10.53 -0.96 -2.21
C SER A 40 -9.30 -0.13 -1.91
N ILE A 41 -8.50 0.10 -2.95
CA ILE A 41 -7.35 1.00 -2.81
C ILE A 41 -7.82 2.39 -2.43
N ASN A 42 -8.92 2.87 -3.02
CA ASN A 42 -9.42 4.20 -2.67
C ASN A 42 -9.77 4.28 -1.19
N ALA A 43 -10.40 3.24 -0.65
CA ALA A 43 -10.77 3.26 0.76
C ALA A 43 -9.53 3.23 1.65
N LEU A 44 -8.53 2.43 1.27
CA LEU A 44 -7.29 2.40 2.04
C LEU A 44 -6.59 3.74 2.03
N VAL A 45 -6.48 4.35 0.85
CA VAL A 45 -5.79 5.63 0.74
C VAL A 45 -6.54 6.70 1.51
N ALA A 46 -7.88 6.67 1.48
CA ALA A 46 -8.66 7.63 2.24
C ALA A 46 -8.41 7.49 3.74
N ALA A 47 -8.29 6.25 4.23
CA ALA A 47 -8.01 6.02 5.64
C ALA A 47 -6.60 6.51 6.00
N ILE A 48 -5.63 6.27 5.14
CA ILE A 48 -4.27 6.74 5.36
C ILE A 48 -4.25 8.25 5.37
N ASP A 49 -4.96 8.88 4.43
CA ASP A 49 -5.00 10.32 4.34
C ASP A 49 -5.61 10.95 5.60
N ALA A 50 -6.60 10.30 6.17
CA ALA A 50 -7.27 10.83 7.35
C ALA A 50 -6.34 10.89 8.56
N THR A 51 -5.34 10.03 8.60
CA THR A 51 -4.45 9.99 9.76
C THR A 51 -3.03 10.42 9.44
N ARG A 52 -2.77 10.82 8.21
CA ARG A 52 -1.40 11.13 7.84
C ARG A 52 -0.92 12.41 8.51
N ASP A 53 0.38 12.44 8.60
CA ASP A 53 1.05 13.55 9.22
C ASP A 53 2.15 13.95 8.27
N GLY A 54 1.82 14.68 7.24
CA GLY A 54 2.76 15.08 6.23
C GLY A 54 2.34 14.59 4.87
N ASN A 55 3.30 14.19 4.07
CA ASN A 55 3.11 13.88 2.66
C ASN A 55 2.36 12.56 2.48
N LEU A 56 1.35 12.58 1.63
CA LEU A 56 0.52 11.38 1.43
C LEU A 56 1.32 10.22 0.83
N SER A 57 2.16 10.48 -0.15
CA SER A 57 2.95 9.41 -0.75
C SER A 57 3.85 8.75 0.29
N SER A 58 4.46 9.53 1.16
CA SER A 58 5.28 8.97 2.23
C SER A 58 4.44 8.17 3.20
N ALA A 59 3.26 8.67 3.54
CA ALA A 59 2.38 7.95 4.45
C ALA A 59 1.98 6.60 3.87
N ILE A 60 1.70 6.56 2.57
CA ILE A 60 1.34 5.31 1.92
C ILE A 60 2.52 4.35 1.93
N ARG A 61 3.73 4.83 1.65
CA ARG A 61 4.91 3.97 1.68
C ARG A 61 5.11 3.35 3.05
N LEU A 62 4.96 4.15 4.09
CA LEU A 62 5.11 3.65 5.46
C LEU A 62 4.03 2.63 5.79
N PHE A 63 2.81 2.89 5.33
CA PHE A 63 1.72 1.96 5.55
C PHE A 63 2.01 0.60 4.90
N VAL A 64 2.52 0.61 3.67
CA VAL A 64 2.83 -0.63 2.97
C VAL A 64 3.97 -1.36 3.68
N LEU A 65 4.99 -0.63 4.12
CA LEU A 65 6.08 -1.26 4.85
C LEU A 65 5.60 -1.90 6.14
N ASP A 66 4.69 -1.24 6.85
CA ASP A 66 4.10 -1.83 8.04
C ASP A 66 3.32 -3.09 7.68
N GLY A 67 2.62 -3.06 6.56
CA GLY A 67 1.89 -4.24 6.11
C GLY A 67 2.80 -5.41 5.85
N VAL A 68 3.96 -5.17 5.26
CA VAL A 68 4.94 -6.22 5.04
C VAL A 68 5.41 -6.78 6.38
N ARG A 69 5.74 -5.90 7.30
CA ARG A 69 6.23 -6.32 8.61
C ARG A 69 5.19 -7.08 9.40
N ASN A 70 3.92 -6.77 9.17
CA ASN A 70 2.84 -7.45 9.86
C ASN A 70 2.33 -8.66 9.11
N GLY A 71 2.94 -9.00 7.97
CA GLY A 71 2.55 -10.18 7.22
C GLY A 71 1.30 -10.00 6.39
N GLU A 72 0.92 -8.76 6.07
CA GLU A 72 -0.28 -8.53 5.29
C GLU A 72 -0.05 -8.64 3.80
N LEU A 73 1.18 -8.66 3.35
CA LEU A 73 1.47 -8.91 1.97
C LEU A 73 1.51 -10.39 1.78
N THR A 74 0.61 -10.89 0.99
CA THR A 74 0.25 -12.24 1.08
C THR A 74 1.26 -13.21 0.63
N ARG A 75 1.66 -13.11 -0.61
CA ARG A 75 2.33 -14.22 -1.18
C ARG A 75 3.69 -14.44 -0.64
N ASP A 76 4.51 -13.43 -0.74
CA ASP A 76 5.86 -13.55 -0.28
C ASP A 76 5.93 -13.63 1.22
N ALA A 77 5.06 -12.92 1.88
CA ALA A 77 5.04 -12.98 3.33
C ALA A 77 4.63 -14.35 3.80
N ALA A 78 3.67 -14.95 3.14
CA ALA A 78 3.24 -16.28 3.51
C ALA A 78 4.34 -17.29 3.28
N ALA A 79 5.04 -17.17 2.19
CA ALA A 79 6.15 -18.07 1.92
C ALA A 79 7.24 -17.90 2.95
N ALA A 80 7.54 -16.69 3.32
CA ALA A 80 8.55 -16.42 4.33
C ALA A 80 8.12 -16.97 5.67
N ASN A 81 6.87 -16.82 6.00
CA ASN A 81 6.36 -17.33 7.25
C ASN A 81 6.43 -18.84 7.29
N LEU A 82 6.10 -19.48 6.20
CA LEU A 82 6.18 -20.91 6.16
C LEU A 82 7.60 -21.39 6.36
N SER A 83 8.53 -20.69 5.75
CA SER A 83 9.88 -21.15 5.86
C SER A 83 10.44 -20.94 7.23
N ARG A 84 9.92 -19.98 7.99
CA ARG A 84 10.50 -19.82 9.30
C ARG A 84 9.63 -20.33 10.39
N SER A 85 8.46 -20.73 10.07
CA SER A 85 7.59 -21.12 11.14
C SER A 85 8.02 -22.36 11.79
N ASP A 86 8.94 -22.81 11.32
CA ASP A 86 9.45 -23.79 11.98
C ASP A 86 9.60 -23.63 13.26
#